data_4cb0a4a9f53865440597f3c3d7fb2562
#
_entry.id   4cb0a4a9f53865440597f3c3d7fb2562
#
_cell.length_a   1.000
_cell.length_b   1.000
_cell.length_c   1.000
_cell.angle_alpha   90.00
_cell.angle_beta   90.00
_cell.angle_gamma   90.00
#
_symmetry.space_group_name_H-M   'P 1'
#
loop_
_entity.id
_entity.type
_entity.pdbx_description
1 polymer ?
#
loop_
_entity_poly.entity_id
_entity_poly.type
_entity_poly.pdbx_seq_one_letter_code
_entity_poly.pdbx_strand_id
1 'polypeptide(L)'
;MAQPIYKVWFMKYKEPWYKLTTEEQNKLMQQNQESMKQVGCEPIMVCASVWSSEDWLAWGVEKYADVEAVQKRAEALYNMNWFEYVESNTCLGTEMPQA
;
A
#
# COMPACT_ATOMS: atom_id res chain seq x y z
N MET A 1 -25.13 3.37 4.63
CA MET A 1 -24.16 3.51 3.56
C MET A 1 -22.74 3.48 4.11
N ALA A 2 -21.90 2.66 3.51
CA ALA A 2 -20.50 2.62 3.93
C ALA A 2 -19.79 3.91 3.51
N GLN A 3 -18.95 4.42 4.40
CA GLN A 3 -18.11 5.57 4.09
C GLN A 3 -16.83 5.07 3.43
N PRO A 4 -16.32 5.79 2.43
CA PRO A 4 -15.00 5.48 1.90
C PRO A 4 -13.92 5.57 2.98
N ILE A 5 -12.96 4.68 2.91
CA ILE A 5 -11.81 4.66 3.81
C ILE A 5 -10.60 5.13 3.02
N TYR A 6 -9.85 6.04 3.60
CA TYR A 6 -8.58 6.48 3.02
C TYR A 6 -7.45 5.86 3.81
N LYS A 7 -6.43 5.41 3.08
CA LYS A 7 -5.24 4.81 3.68
C LYS A 7 -4.04 5.64 3.25
N VAL A 8 -3.33 6.20 4.22
CA VAL A 8 -2.04 6.82 4.00
C VAL A 8 -0.99 5.78 4.35
N TRP A 9 -0.03 5.57 3.45
CA TRP A 9 1.02 4.59 3.68
C TRP A 9 2.38 5.20 3.40
N PHE A 10 3.35 4.78 4.22
CA PHE A 10 4.77 5.06 4.02
C PHE A 10 5.47 3.72 3.86
N MET A 11 6.49 3.66 3.02
CA MET A 11 7.18 2.40 2.79
C MET A 11 8.66 2.59 2.54
N LYS A 12 9.40 1.55 2.84
CA LYS A 12 10.77 1.36 2.40
C LYS A 12 10.99 -0.14 2.19
N TYR A 13 11.97 -0.46 1.35
CA TYR A 13 12.29 -1.86 1.12
C TYR A 13 13.20 -2.38 2.23
N LYS A 14 12.97 -3.64 2.61
CA LYS A 14 13.82 -4.39 3.53
C LYS A 14 14.92 -5.09 2.73
N GLU A 15 15.96 -5.52 3.41
CA GLU A 15 17.09 -6.18 2.78
C GLU A 15 16.71 -7.33 1.85
N PRO A 16 15.77 -8.23 2.20
CA PRO A 16 15.39 -9.32 1.29
C PRO A 16 14.91 -8.88 -0.08
N TRP A 17 14.32 -7.67 -0.20
CA TRP A 17 13.90 -7.14 -1.50
C TRP A 17 15.08 -7.03 -2.46
N TYR A 18 16.22 -6.55 -1.95
CA TYR A 18 17.40 -6.31 -2.79
C TYR A 18 18.10 -7.59 -3.21
N LYS A 19 17.74 -8.72 -2.60
CA LYS A 19 18.25 -10.04 -2.96
C LYS A 19 17.43 -10.73 -4.03
N LEU A 20 16.25 -10.18 -4.34
CA LEU A 20 15.41 -10.70 -5.41
C LEU A 20 15.97 -10.34 -6.77
N THR A 21 15.73 -11.20 -7.75
CA THR A 21 16.02 -10.86 -9.15
C THR A 21 15.04 -9.79 -9.62
N THR A 22 15.39 -9.11 -10.70
CA THR A 22 14.48 -8.12 -11.31
C THR A 22 13.14 -8.76 -11.67
N GLU A 23 13.18 -9.99 -12.19
CA GLU A 23 11.97 -10.73 -12.55
C GLU A 23 11.08 -10.99 -11.33
N GLU A 24 11.69 -11.40 -10.21
CA GLU A 24 10.95 -11.63 -8.96
C GLU A 24 10.36 -10.35 -8.40
N GLN A 25 11.11 -9.25 -8.45
CA GLN A 25 10.62 -7.94 -8.03
C GLN A 25 9.42 -7.50 -8.87
N ASN A 26 9.50 -7.66 -10.18
CA ASN A 26 8.42 -7.31 -11.09
C ASN A 26 7.17 -8.14 -10.83
N LYS A 27 7.34 -9.41 -10.53
CA LYS A 27 6.23 -10.30 -10.21
C LYS A 27 5.50 -9.85 -8.94
N LEU A 28 6.26 -9.50 -7.90
CA LEU A 28 5.67 -8.98 -6.66
C LEU A 28 4.90 -7.68 -6.89
N MET A 29 5.46 -6.76 -7.67
CA MET A 29 4.80 -5.51 -8.00
C MET A 29 3.51 -5.75 -8.78
N GLN A 30 3.53 -6.71 -9.70
CA GLN A 30 2.35 -7.07 -10.46
C GLN A 30 1.26 -7.66 -9.56
N GLN A 31 1.63 -8.55 -8.64
CA GLN A 31 0.70 -9.12 -7.67
C GLN A 31 0.10 -8.04 -6.77
N ASN A 32 0.91 -7.07 -6.38
CA ASN A 32 0.45 -5.94 -5.59
C ASN A 32 -0.63 -5.15 -6.34
N GLN A 33 -0.39 -4.83 -7.60
CA GLN A 33 -1.35 -4.10 -8.43
C GLN A 33 -2.63 -4.90 -8.65
N GLU A 34 -2.50 -6.20 -8.87
CA GLU A 34 -3.65 -7.10 -9.02
C GLU A 34 -4.54 -7.08 -7.77
N SER A 35 -3.93 -7.14 -6.59
CA SER A 35 -4.69 -7.12 -5.35
C SER A 35 -5.45 -5.81 -5.15
N MET A 36 -4.89 -4.70 -5.63
CA MET A 36 -5.58 -3.41 -5.60
C MET A 36 -6.84 -3.44 -6.48
N LYS A 37 -6.72 -3.98 -7.68
CA LYS A 37 -7.85 -4.10 -8.61
C LYS A 37 -8.95 -4.99 -8.05
N GLN A 38 -8.58 -6.09 -7.43
CA GLN A 38 -9.54 -7.07 -6.91
C GLN A 38 -10.45 -6.48 -5.83
N VAL A 39 -9.96 -5.53 -5.05
CA VAL A 39 -10.76 -4.92 -3.99
C VAL A 39 -11.31 -3.55 -4.39
N GLY A 40 -11.07 -3.11 -5.63
CA GLY A 40 -11.51 -1.81 -6.09
C GLY A 40 -10.78 -0.66 -5.42
N CYS A 41 -9.54 -0.88 -5.01
CA CYS A 41 -8.71 0.19 -4.42
C CYS A 41 -8.39 1.23 -5.47
N GLU A 42 -8.60 2.49 -5.13
CA GLU A 42 -8.32 3.62 -6.00
C GLU A 42 -7.08 4.35 -5.47
N PRO A 43 -5.93 4.28 -6.17
CA PRO A 43 -4.77 5.06 -5.76
C PRO A 43 -5.01 6.53 -6.07
N ILE A 44 -4.89 7.38 -5.05
CA ILE A 44 -5.08 8.82 -5.21
C ILE A 44 -3.77 9.47 -5.65
N MET A 45 -2.68 9.14 -4.98
CA MET A 45 -1.35 9.61 -5.36
C MET A 45 -0.28 8.73 -4.74
N VAL A 46 0.87 8.69 -5.38
CA VAL A 46 2.07 8.05 -4.87
C VAL A 46 3.21 9.03 -5.05
N CYS A 47 3.93 9.30 -3.98
CA CYS A 47 4.99 10.29 -3.98
C CYS A 47 6.32 9.65 -3.59
N ALA A 48 7.37 10.02 -4.30
CA ALA A 48 8.73 9.64 -3.92
C ALA A 48 9.16 10.55 -2.78
N SER A 49 9.66 9.96 -1.69
CA SER A 49 10.13 10.73 -0.53
C SER A 49 11.59 10.50 -0.22
N VAL A 50 12.28 9.71 -1.05
CA VAL A 50 13.68 9.38 -0.84
C VAL A 50 14.58 10.62 -0.79
N TRP A 51 14.21 11.68 -1.48
CA TRP A 51 14.99 12.91 -1.54
C TRP A 51 14.81 13.79 -0.29
N SER A 52 13.77 13.54 0.51
CA SER A 52 13.41 14.42 1.64
C SER A 52 13.28 13.67 2.96
N SER A 53 13.21 12.35 2.94
CA SER A 53 13.03 11.55 4.15
C SER A 53 14.21 10.60 4.33
N GLU A 54 14.68 10.51 5.57
CA GLU A 54 15.70 9.54 5.94
C GLU A 54 15.12 8.17 6.19
N ASP A 55 13.81 8.10 6.49
CA ASP A 55 13.16 6.86 6.91
C ASP A 55 12.36 6.19 5.79
N TRP A 56 11.79 6.97 4.87
CA TRP A 56 10.82 6.43 3.93
C TRP A 56 11.22 6.69 2.49
N LEU A 57 11.06 5.66 1.65
CA LEU A 57 11.35 5.73 0.22
C LEU A 57 10.21 6.40 -0.54
N ALA A 58 8.98 6.10 -0.16
CA ALA A 58 7.79 6.59 -0.83
C ALA A 58 6.62 6.61 0.15
N TRP A 59 5.60 7.38 -0.19
CA TRP A 59 4.34 7.37 0.52
C TRP A 59 3.20 7.61 -0.46
N GLY A 60 2.00 7.24 -0.05
CA GLY A 60 0.86 7.43 -0.92
C GLY A 60 -0.45 7.42 -0.16
N VAL A 61 -1.52 7.70 -0.93
CA VAL A 61 -2.88 7.70 -0.42
C VAL A 61 -3.73 6.81 -1.33
N GLU A 62 -4.48 5.91 -0.71
CA GLU A 62 -5.40 5.00 -1.38
C GLU A 62 -6.80 5.18 -0.83
N LYS A 63 -7.79 5.01 -1.69
CA LYS A 63 -9.19 5.08 -1.32
C LYS A 63 -9.83 3.72 -1.49
N TYR A 64 -10.59 3.30 -0.49
CA TYR A 64 -11.33 2.05 -0.48
C TYR A 64 -12.81 2.33 -0.25
N ALA A 65 -13.68 1.50 -0.83
CA ALA A 65 -15.12 1.69 -0.70
C ALA A 65 -15.60 1.50 0.75
N ASP A 66 -14.96 0.59 1.50
CA ASP A 66 -15.35 0.27 2.87
C ASP A 66 -14.20 -0.45 3.59
N VAL A 67 -14.42 -0.74 4.87
CA VAL A 67 -13.45 -1.42 5.72
C VAL A 67 -13.17 -2.84 5.22
N GLU A 68 -14.19 -3.52 4.69
CA GLU A 68 -14.03 -4.88 4.18
C GLU A 68 -13.00 -4.92 3.04
N ALA A 69 -13.04 -3.94 2.14
CA ALA A 69 -12.08 -3.84 1.05
C ALA A 69 -10.65 -3.65 1.58
N VAL A 70 -10.48 -2.84 2.63
CA VAL A 70 -9.19 -2.64 3.27
C VAL A 70 -8.67 -3.94 3.87
N GLN A 71 -9.54 -4.68 4.54
CA GLN A 71 -9.17 -5.96 5.17
C GLN A 71 -8.77 -6.99 4.12
N LYS A 72 -9.51 -7.09 3.03
CA LYS A 72 -9.16 -7.99 1.93
C LYS A 72 -7.82 -7.63 1.30
N ARG A 73 -7.55 -6.35 1.15
CA ARG A 73 -6.27 -5.88 0.61
C ARG A 73 -5.12 -6.27 1.53
N ALA A 74 -5.30 -6.05 2.85
CA ALA A 74 -4.28 -6.40 3.84
C ALA A 74 -4.01 -7.90 3.84
N GLU A 75 -5.07 -8.72 3.74
CA GLU A 75 -4.95 -10.17 3.66
C GLU A 75 -4.18 -10.60 2.41
N ALA A 76 -4.47 -9.98 1.26
CA ALA A 76 -3.77 -10.27 0.02
C ALA A 76 -2.28 -9.95 0.12
N LEU A 77 -1.93 -8.81 0.73
CA LEU A 77 -0.54 -8.44 0.95
C LEU A 77 0.17 -9.45 1.85
N TYR A 78 -0.50 -9.86 2.92
CA TYR A 78 0.06 -10.87 3.83
C TYR A 78 0.29 -12.19 3.09
N ASN A 79 -0.66 -12.63 2.27
CA ASN A 79 -0.57 -13.90 1.57
C ASN A 79 0.52 -13.93 0.48
N MET A 80 0.89 -12.79 -0.07
CA MET A 80 1.98 -12.71 -1.04
C MET A 80 3.35 -12.46 -0.38
N ASN A 81 3.41 -12.48 0.94
CA ASN A 81 4.63 -12.20 1.73
C ASN A 81 5.19 -10.80 1.50
N TRP A 82 4.31 -9.84 1.22
CA TRP A 82 4.70 -8.46 0.93
C TRP A 82 5.57 -7.87 2.03
N PHE A 83 5.19 -8.13 3.30
CA PHE A 83 5.86 -7.53 4.45
C PHE A 83 7.21 -8.18 4.79
N GLU A 84 7.57 -9.27 4.13
CA GLU A 84 8.94 -9.78 4.17
C GLU A 84 9.90 -8.86 3.45
N TYR A 85 9.41 -8.15 2.43
CA TYR A 85 10.21 -7.31 1.54
C TYR A 85 10.02 -5.82 1.75
N VAL A 86 8.94 -5.43 2.42
CA VAL A 86 8.55 -4.02 2.57
C VAL A 86 8.23 -3.73 4.02
N GLU A 87 8.89 -2.73 4.58
CA GLU A 87 8.49 -2.16 5.85
C GLU A 87 7.56 -0.99 5.56
N SER A 88 6.42 -0.95 6.25
CA SER A 88 5.44 0.10 6.01
C SER A 88 4.86 0.62 7.31
N ASN A 89 4.36 1.84 7.25
CA ASN A 89 3.59 2.45 8.31
C ASN A 89 2.32 2.99 7.66
N THR A 90 1.17 2.66 8.20
CA THR A 90 -0.10 3.02 7.60
C THR A 90 -1.04 3.66 8.61
N CYS A 91 -1.90 4.53 8.10
CA CYS A 91 -2.95 5.15 8.89
C CYS A 91 -4.23 5.13 8.07
N LEU A 92 -5.30 4.68 8.68
CA LEU A 92 -6.62 4.68 8.06
C LEU A 92 -7.45 5.82 8.61
N GLY A 93 -8.29 6.39 7.76
CA GLY A 93 -9.19 7.45 8.20
C GLY A 93 -10.38 7.58 7.29
N THR A 94 -11.36 8.31 7.77
CA THR A 94 -12.52 8.72 6.99
C THR A 94 -12.49 10.22 6.85
N GLU A 95 -13.14 10.73 5.83
CA GLU A 95 -13.22 12.17 5.63
C GLU A 95 -13.94 12.82 6.81
N MET A 96 -13.36 13.89 7.35
CA MET A 96 -14.02 14.61 8.44
C MET A 96 -15.22 15.36 7.91
N PRO A 97 -16.34 15.34 8.64
CA PRO A 97 -17.49 16.16 8.23
C PRO A 97 -17.10 17.63 8.19
N GLN A 98 -17.54 18.32 7.16
CA GLN A 98 -17.31 19.76 7.09
C GLN A 98 -18.32 20.50 7.98
N ALA A 99 -17.83 21.47 8.71
CA ALA A 99 -18.68 22.30 9.56
C ALA A 99 -19.51 23.29 8.73
#